data_70b86085d15adf108db022b315d86b45
#
_entry.id   70b86085d15adf108db022b315d86b45
#
_cell.length_a   1.000
_cell.length_b   1.000
_cell.length_c   1.000
_cell.angle_alpha   90.00
_cell.angle_beta   90.00
_cell.angle_gamma   90.00
#
_symmetry.space_group_name_H-M   'P 1'
#
loop_
_entity.id
_entity.type
_entity.pdbx_description
1 polymer ?
#
loop_
_entity_poly.entity_id
_entity_poly.type
_entity_poly.pdbx_seq_one_letter_code
_entity_poly.pdbx_strand_id
1 'polypeptide(L)'
;MHPATPVFWIAITPTASRWKVWPEIQKANALIKEICDNQKNTYFIKTDFAFLNEKGVPNDELFRDDKLHLTEKGYAVWTEIIKKELNNILK
;
A
#
# COMPACT_ATOMS: atom_id res chain seq x y z
N MET A 1 -2.28 0.44 -25.03
CA MET A 1 -2.71 1.19 -23.84
C MET A 1 -2.82 2.67 -24.18
N HIS A 2 -3.87 3.30 -23.72
CA HIS A 2 -4.09 4.73 -23.97
C HIS A 2 -3.09 5.55 -23.16
N PRO A 3 -2.24 6.40 -23.79
CA PRO A 3 -1.16 7.11 -23.06
C PRO A 3 -1.65 8.12 -22.04
N ALA A 4 -2.89 8.58 -22.14
CA ALA A 4 -3.45 9.53 -21.19
C ALA A 4 -4.09 8.86 -19.96
N THR A 5 -4.17 7.51 -19.95
CA THR A 5 -4.77 6.77 -18.84
C THR A 5 -3.77 6.67 -17.68
N PRO A 6 -4.10 7.23 -16.49
CA PRO A 6 -3.20 7.09 -15.36
C PRO A 6 -3.16 5.65 -14.83
N VAL A 7 -1.98 5.22 -14.40
CA VAL A 7 -1.77 3.89 -13.81
C VAL A 7 -1.36 4.07 -12.35
N PHE A 8 -2.01 3.35 -11.45
CA PHE A 8 -1.74 3.44 -10.02
C PHE A 8 -1.24 2.11 -9.49
N TRP A 9 -0.10 2.14 -8.81
CA TRP A 9 0.45 0.98 -8.10
C TRP A 9 0.27 1.21 -6.62
N ILE A 10 -0.29 0.23 -5.92
CA ILE A 10 -0.52 0.32 -4.48
C ILE A 10 0.52 -0.52 -3.77
N ALA A 11 1.13 0.04 -2.72
CA ALA A 11 2.15 -0.66 -1.94
C ALA A 11 1.61 -1.99 -1.39
N ILE A 12 2.48 -3.00 -1.33
CA ILE A 12 2.15 -4.29 -0.76
C ILE A 12 1.95 -4.10 0.75
N THR A 13 0.81 -4.55 1.26
CA THR A 13 0.43 -4.37 2.66
C THR A 13 1.28 -5.25 3.58
N PRO A 14 1.84 -4.69 4.68
CA PRO A 14 2.54 -5.52 5.67
C PRO A 14 1.54 -6.40 6.42
N THR A 15 1.81 -7.70 6.53
CA THR A 15 0.95 -8.63 7.24
C THR A 15 1.77 -9.47 8.21
N ALA A 16 1.15 -9.88 9.33
CA ALA A 16 1.84 -10.74 10.30
C ALA A 16 2.16 -12.10 9.68
N SER A 17 1.27 -12.62 8.82
CA SER A 17 1.49 -13.90 8.13
C SER A 17 2.73 -13.90 7.25
N ARG A 18 3.10 -12.74 6.71
CA ARG A 18 4.25 -12.60 5.82
C ARG A 18 5.37 -11.74 6.42
N TRP A 19 5.31 -11.51 7.72
CA TRP A 19 6.27 -10.63 8.38
C TRP A 19 7.72 -11.10 8.22
N LYS A 20 7.92 -12.40 8.15
CA LYS A 20 9.23 -12.99 7.96
C LYS A 20 9.92 -12.51 6.68
N VAL A 21 9.14 -12.25 5.63
CA VAL A 21 9.68 -11.78 4.35
C VAL A 21 9.44 -10.28 4.13
N TRP A 22 9.01 -9.57 5.16
CA TRP A 22 8.73 -8.14 5.05
C TRP A 22 9.91 -7.32 4.53
N PRO A 23 11.17 -7.56 4.93
CA PRO A 23 12.29 -6.82 4.35
C PRO A 23 12.38 -6.96 2.83
N GLU A 24 12.05 -8.15 2.29
CA GLU A 24 12.02 -8.38 0.86
C GLU A 24 10.85 -7.63 0.20
N ILE A 25 9.69 -7.60 0.88
CA ILE A 25 8.53 -6.87 0.39
C ILE A 25 8.82 -5.36 0.36
N GLN A 26 9.53 -4.85 1.36
CA GLN A 26 9.93 -3.43 1.38
C GLN A 26 10.82 -3.09 0.19
N LYS A 27 11.74 -3.99 -0.17
CA LYS A 27 12.58 -3.81 -1.35
C LYS A 27 11.75 -3.79 -2.63
N ALA A 28 10.77 -4.69 -2.73
CA ALA A 28 9.86 -4.74 -3.88
C ALA A 28 9.07 -3.44 -3.99
N ASN A 29 8.53 -2.93 -2.88
CA ASN A 29 7.80 -1.67 -2.86
C ASN A 29 8.68 -0.51 -3.31
N ALA A 30 9.93 -0.47 -2.87
CA ALA A 30 10.86 0.58 -3.27
C ALA A 30 11.18 0.53 -4.76
N LEU A 31 11.34 -0.66 -5.32
CA LEU A 31 11.57 -0.83 -6.76
C LEU A 31 10.37 -0.40 -7.59
N ILE A 32 9.16 -0.76 -7.14
CA ILE A 32 7.93 -0.36 -7.82
C ILE A 32 7.79 1.16 -7.80
N LYS A 33 8.08 1.79 -6.66
CA LYS A 33 8.04 3.25 -6.54
C LYS A 33 9.01 3.90 -7.51
N GLU A 34 10.22 3.37 -7.61
CA GLU A 34 11.23 3.90 -8.53
C GLU A 34 10.76 3.79 -9.99
N ILE A 35 10.15 2.67 -10.36
CA ILE A 35 9.59 2.49 -11.69
C ILE A 35 8.50 3.52 -11.96
N CYS A 36 7.61 3.75 -10.98
CA CYS A 36 6.54 4.73 -11.12
C CYS A 36 7.08 6.14 -11.30
N ASP A 37 8.12 6.50 -10.55
CA ASP A 37 8.72 7.83 -10.61
C ASP A 37 9.36 8.12 -11.98
N ASN A 38 9.75 7.08 -12.71
CA ASN A 38 10.40 7.20 -14.01
C ASN A 38 9.46 7.06 -15.20
N GLN A 39 8.16 6.88 -14.97
CA GLN A 39 7.18 6.73 -16.03
C GLN A 39 6.08 7.79 -15.97
N LYS A 40 5.66 8.26 -17.16
CA LYS A 40 4.58 9.24 -17.25
C LYS A 40 3.24 8.62 -16.84
N ASN A 41 2.41 9.40 -16.15
CA ASN A 41 1.07 8.97 -15.73
C ASN A 41 1.07 7.70 -14.89
N THR A 42 2.17 7.43 -14.20
CA THR A 42 2.29 6.25 -13.33
C THR A 42 2.58 6.73 -11.92
N TYR A 43 1.75 6.31 -10.98
CA TYR A 43 1.78 6.80 -9.60
C TYR A 43 1.85 5.64 -8.62
N PHE A 44 2.61 5.83 -7.55
CA PHE A 44 2.73 4.86 -6.48
C PHE A 44 1.99 5.38 -5.25
N ILE A 45 1.04 4.59 -4.73
CA ILE A 45 0.29 4.96 -3.54
C ILE A 45 0.85 4.18 -2.36
N LYS A 46 1.47 4.90 -1.43
CA LYS A 46 2.07 4.30 -0.24
C LYS A 46 1.00 4.12 0.84
N THR A 47 0.67 2.87 1.14
CA THR A 47 -0.35 2.53 2.13
C THR A 47 0.22 1.76 3.31
N ASP A 48 1.44 1.24 3.20
CA ASP A 48 2.03 0.30 4.17
C ASP A 48 2.14 0.87 5.59
N PHE A 49 2.50 2.14 5.71
CA PHE A 49 2.72 2.77 7.02
C PHE A 49 1.49 2.73 7.92
N ALA A 50 0.29 2.76 7.33
CA ALA A 50 -0.96 2.81 8.07
C ALA A 50 -1.32 1.47 8.74
N PHE A 51 -0.68 0.38 8.30
CA PHE A 51 -0.96 -0.95 8.81
C PHE A 51 0.07 -1.41 9.85
N LEU A 52 1.02 -0.55 10.17
CA LEU A 52 2.00 -0.80 11.23
C LEU A 52 1.60 -0.06 12.49
N ASN A 53 1.87 -0.68 13.64
CA ASN A 53 1.63 -0.01 14.93
C ASN A 53 2.86 0.84 15.34
N GLU A 54 2.82 1.43 16.54
CA GLU A 54 3.92 2.27 17.04
C GLU A 54 5.25 1.54 17.14
N LYS A 55 5.23 0.22 17.22
CA LYS A 55 6.44 -0.59 17.28
C LYS A 55 6.98 -0.97 15.91
N GLY A 56 6.30 -0.56 14.83
CA GLY A 56 6.71 -0.87 13.48
C GLY A 56 6.37 -2.27 13.01
N VAL A 57 5.42 -2.95 13.68
CA VAL A 57 4.94 -4.27 13.29
C VAL A 57 3.46 -4.19 12.90
N PRO A 58 2.92 -5.21 12.18
CA PRO A 58 1.53 -5.14 11.73
C PRO A 58 0.54 -4.95 12.88
N ASN A 59 -0.42 -4.06 12.68
CA ASN A 59 -1.45 -3.76 13.66
C ASN A 59 -2.57 -4.80 13.56
N ASP A 60 -2.68 -5.68 14.57
CA ASP A 60 -3.63 -6.78 14.58
C ASP A 60 -5.10 -6.34 14.47
N GLU A 61 -5.42 -5.13 14.91
CA GLU A 61 -6.80 -4.62 14.81
C GLU A 61 -7.27 -4.48 13.37
N LEU A 62 -6.35 -4.35 12.43
CA LEU A 62 -6.66 -4.13 11.02
C LEU A 62 -6.70 -5.41 10.22
N PHE A 63 -6.34 -6.54 10.83
CA PHE A 63 -6.29 -7.83 10.15
C PHE A 63 -7.20 -8.86 10.82
N ARG A 64 -7.74 -9.78 10.01
CA ARG A 64 -8.54 -10.89 10.49
C ARG A 64 -7.67 -11.89 11.26
N ASP A 65 -8.31 -12.91 11.85
CA ASP A 65 -7.61 -13.93 12.63
C ASP A 65 -6.50 -14.64 11.87
N ASP A 66 -6.59 -14.72 10.55
CA ASP A 66 -5.56 -15.32 9.70
C ASP A 66 -4.31 -14.44 9.57
N LYS A 67 -4.34 -13.23 10.11
CA LYS A 67 -3.23 -12.26 10.04
C LYS A 67 -2.81 -11.91 8.61
N LEU A 68 -3.72 -12.05 7.66
CA LEU A 68 -3.46 -11.80 6.26
C LEU A 68 -4.51 -10.89 5.62
N HIS A 69 -5.80 -11.20 5.81
CA HIS A 69 -6.88 -10.42 5.24
C HIS A 69 -7.27 -9.26 6.15
N LEU A 70 -7.67 -8.13 5.56
CA LEU A 70 -8.06 -6.94 6.31
C LEU A 70 -9.46 -7.10 6.91
N THR A 71 -9.64 -6.53 8.10
CA THR A 71 -10.97 -6.35 8.69
C THR A 71 -11.68 -5.19 8.00
N GLU A 72 -12.96 -4.95 8.33
CA GLU A 72 -13.68 -3.78 7.84
C GLU A 72 -12.93 -2.50 8.20
N LYS A 73 -12.37 -2.42 9.40
CA LYS A 73 -11.57 -1.28 9.85
C LYS A 73 -10.31 -1.13 8.99
N GLY A 74 -9.66 -2.25 8.67
CA GLY A 74 -8.48 -2.25 7.80
C GLY A 74 -8.81 -1.75 6.40
N TYR A 75 -9.90 -2.22 5.83
CA TYR A 75 -10.36 -1.75 4.51
C TYR A 75 -10.73 -0.27 4.52
N ALA A 76 -11.33 0.21 5.61
CA ALA A 76 -11.67 1.63 5.72
C ALA A 76 -10.42 2.51 5.72
N VAL A 77 -9.38 2.11 6.46
CA VAL A 77 -8.09 2.81 6.47
C VAL A 77 -7.48 2.83 5.07
N TRP A 78 -7.44 1.66 4.42
CA TRP A 78 -6.87 1.50 3.08
C TRP A 78 -7.60 2.38 2.06
N THR A 79 -8.93 2.34 2.09
CA THR A 79 -9.79 3.11 1.17
C THR A 79 -9.59 4.61 1.34
N GLU A 80 -9.50 5.08 2.59
CA GLU A 80 -9.29 6.50 2.90
C GLU A 80 -7.97 7.00 2.31
N ILE A 81 -6.91 6.25 2.48
CA ILE A 81 -5.60 6.62 1.95
C ILE A 81 -5.64 6.70 0.44
N ILE A 82 -6.23 5.70 -0.21
CA ILE A 82 -6.32 5.66 -1.66
C ILE A 82 -7.15 6.82 -2.19
N LYS A 83 -8.30 7.10 -1.59
CA LYS A 83 -9.15 8.23 -1.99
C LYS A 83 -8.41 9.55 -1.88
N LYS A 84 -7.71 9.76 -0.78
CA LYS A 84 -6.97 10.99 -0.55
C LYS A 84 -5.88 11.19 -1.60
N GLU A 85 -5.13 10.14 -1.90
CA GLU A 85 -4.07 10.21 -2.89
C GLU A 85 -4.63 10.41 -4.31
N LEU A 86 -5.72 9.73 -4.65
CA LEU A 86 -6.37 9.92 -5.95
C LEU A 86 -6.85 11.35 -6.12
N ASN A 87 -7.46 11.92 -5.09
CA ASN A 87 -7.91 13.31 -5.13
C ASN A 87 -6.75 14.28 -5.33
N ASN A 88 -5.62 14.02 -4.70
CA ASN A 88 -4.43 14.86 -4.84
C ASN A 88 -3.82 14.77 -6.24
N ILE A 89 -3.81 13.58 -6.82
CA ILE A 89 -3.20 13.34 -8.13
C ILE A 89 -4.10 13.79 -9.27
N LEU A 90 -5.41 13.59 -9.15
CA LEU A 90 -6.37 13.86 -10.22
C LEU A 90 -6.97 15.28 -10.20
N LYS A 91 -6.50 16.12 -9.34
CA LYS A 91 -6.94 17.51 -9.25
C LYS A 91 -6.76 18.26 -10.56
#